data_530f8e1f88f74b1d84d7b1bca08b6d6d
#
_entry.id   530f8e1f88f74b1d84d7b1bca08b6d6d
#
_cell.length_a   1.000
_cell.length_b   1.000
_cell.length_c   1.000
_cell.angle_alpha   90.00
_cell.angle_beta   90.00
_cell.angle_gamma   90.00
#
_symmetry.space_group_name_H-M   'P 1'
#
loop_
_entity.id
_entity.type
_entity.pdbx_description
1 polymer ?
#
loop_
_entity_poly.entity_id
_entity_poly.type
_entity_poly.pdbx_seq_one_letter_code
_entity_poly.pdbx_strand_id
1 'polypeptide(L)'
;VATKQLGKGEYKEAAPAAKLAAATRLGNLLFIPVLGVGVLTFFIAWPRITDLGALIGFGVAALLSLLLVFLITRGSPLQSFHEGRRLLDAIGWAAILSQLLAALGTLFDKAGIGGTVSYIVAQIVPTHIGFAVAAAYCIGMAFFTVIMGNAFAAFAVMTTGIGIPLAIQLHHANPLIVAPIAMLAGYCGTLMTPMAANFNIVPAALLEMDNKYGVIKAQIPMALIMLCVNILLMYFLGF
;
A
#
# COMPACT_ATOMS: atom_id res chain seq x y z
N VAL A 1 8.35 -7.52 21.59
CA VAL A 1 7.35 -8.54 21.22
C VAL A 1 7.82 -9.94 21.63
N ALA A 2 9.12 -10.26 21.46
CA ALA A 2 9.69 -11.57 21.82
C ALA A 2 9.65 -11.89 23.32
N THR A 3 9.63 -10.87 24.19
CA THR A 3 9.74 -11.05 25.65
C THR A 3 8.42 -10.99 26.42
N LYS A 4 7.27 -10.81 25.76
CA LYS A 4 5.95 -10.59 26.41
C LYS A 4 5.89 -9.46 27.45
N GLN A 5 6.96 -8.68 27.57
CA GLN A 5 7.09 -7.62 28.60
C GLN A 5 6.54 -6.26 28.15
N LEU A 6 6.26 -6.11 26.85
CA LEU A 6 5.56 -4.94 26.30
C LEU A 6 4.06 -5.15 26.46
N GLY A 7 3.53 -4.78 27.63
CA GLY A 7 2.09 -4.70 27.86
C GLY A 7 1.47 -3.61 26.98
N LYS A 8 0.22 -3.82 26.60
CA LYS A 8 -0.59 -2.72 26.04
C LYS A 8 -0.74 -1.66 27.15
N GLY A 9 -0.52 -0.39 26.81
CA GLY A 9 -0.77 0.70 27.75
C GLY A 9 -2.23 0.70 28.23
N GLU A 10 -2.46 1.07 29.49
CA GLU A 10 -3.82 1.28 29.97
C GLU A 10 -4.35 2.60 29.40
N TYR A 11 -5.36 2.50 28.54
CA TYR A 11 -6.03 3.66 27.92
C TYR A 11 -7.44 3.77 28.45
N LYS A 12 -7.78 4.98 28.95
CA LYS A 12 -9.18 5.31 29.27
C LYS A 12 -9.93 5.54 27.97
N GLU A 13 -10.68 4.54 27.55
CA GLU A 13 -11.59 4.69 26.41
C GLU A 13 -12.81 5.50 26.81
N ALA A 14 -13.31 6.32 25.87
CA ALA A 14 -14.60 6.99 26.06
C ALA A 14 -15.72 5.93 26.15
N ALA A 15 -16.68 6.16 27.04
CA ALA A 15 -17.81 5.25 27.22
C ALA A 15 -18.52 4.97 25.88
N PRO A 16 -18.94 3.72 25.59
CA PRO A 16 -19.59 3.35 24.32
C PRO A 16 -20.78 4.24 23.99
N ALA A 17 -21.56 4.64 25.00
CA ALA A 17 -22.70 5.55 24.84
C ALA A 17 -22.27 6.96 24.35
N ALA A 18 -21.13 7.48 24.81
CA ALA A 18 -20.60 8.77 24.37
C ALA A 18 -20.09 8.67 22.92
N LYS A 19 -19.44 7.56 22.55
CA LYS A 19 -19.01 7.31 21.16
C LYS A 19 -20.21 7.26 20.21
N LEU A 20 -21.28 6.56 20.60
CA LEU A 20 -22.51 6.45 19.81
C LEU A 20 -23.21 7.81 19.66
N ALA A 21 -23.34 8.58 20.74
CA ALA A 21 -23.93 9.92 20.70
C ALA A 21 -23.14 10.88 19.80
N ALA A 22 -21.80 10.81 19.83
CA ALA A 22 -20.96 11.58 18.93
C ALA A 22 -21.11 11.14 17.48
N ALA A 23 -21.18 9.84 17.21
CA ALA A 23 -21.38 9.28 15.87
C ALA A 23 -22.72 9.71 15.28
N THR A 24 -23.81 9.65 16.05
CA THR A 24 -25.14 10.10 15.59
C THR A 24 -25.19 11.61 15.36
N ARG A 25 -24.49 12.40 16.16
CA ARG A 25 -24.41 13.86 15.99
C ARG A 25 -23.63 14.27 14.75
N LEU A 26 -22.50 13.61 14.49
CA LEU A 26 -21.59 13.97 13.41
C LEU A 26 -21.99 13.32 12.07
N GLY A 27 -22.55 12.11 12.09
CA GLY A 27 -23.00 11.41 10.91
C GLY A 27 -21.95 11.43 9.79
N ASN A 28 -22.38 11.84 8.59
CA ASN A 28 -21.50 11.89 7.41
C ASN A 28 -20.43 13.00 7.44
N LEU A 29 -20.51 13.96 8.38
CA LEU A 29 -19.49 15.00 8.52
C LEU A 29 -18.11 14.43 8.85
N LEU A 30 -18.04 13.22 9.43
CA LEU A 30 -16.77 12.51 9.70
C LEU A 30 -15.98 12.17 8.44
N PHE A 31 -16.64 12.05 7.28
CA PHE A 31 -15.96 11.77 6.01
C PHE A 31 -15.31 13.01 5.38
N ILE A 32 -15.76 14.22 5.75
CA ILE A 32 -15.25 15.47 5.15
C ILE A 32 -13.74 15.63 5.36
N PRO A 33 -13.16 15.48 6.56
CA PRO A 33 -11.71 15.59 6.74
C PRO A 33 -10.93 14.52 5.97
N VAL A 34 -11.45 13.29 5.91
CA VAL A 34 -10.80 12.17 5.21
C VAL A 34 -10.74 12.44 3.71
N LEU A 35 -11.87 12.80 3.09
CA LEU A 35 -11.92 13.21 1.69
C LEU A 35 -11.12 14.49 1.44
N GLY A 36 -11.14 15.40 2.42
CA GLY A 36 -10.38 16.65 2.40
C GLY A 36 -8.88 16.45 2.23
N VAL A 37 -8.29 15.43 2.88
CA VAL A 37 -6.87 15.11 2.68
C VAL A 37 -6.58 14.83 1.21
N GLY A 38 -7.36 14.00 0.54
CA GLY A 38 -7.15 13.65 -0.87
C GLY A 38 -7.32 14.87 -1.79
N VAL A 39 -8.41 15.61 -1.61
CA VAL A 39 -8.71 16.80 -2.41
C VAL A 39 -7.66 17.89 -2.22
N LEU A 40 -7.31 18.21 -0.98
CA LEU A 40 -6.28 19.21 -0.68
C LEU A 40 -4.91 18.79 -1.20
N THR A 41 -4.54 17.50 -1.05
CA THR A 41 -3.28 16.99 -1.62
C THR A 41 -3.23 17.20 -3.12
N PHE A 42 -4.32 16.88 -3.84
CA PHE A 42 -4.40 17.07 -5.27
C PHE A 42 -4.20 18.54 -5.66
N PHE A 43 -4.89 19.45 -5.01
CA PHE A 43 -4.75 20.89 -5.30
C PHE A 43 -3.37 21.44 -4.93
N ILE A 44 -2.83 21.08 -3.74
CA ILE A 44 -1.52 21.56 -3.31
C ILE A 44 -0.40 20.97 -4.17
N ALA A 45 -0.52 19.71 -4.60
CA ALA A 45 0.46 19.07 -5.47
C ALA A 45 0.37 19.48 -6.94
N TRP A 46 -0.65 20.24 -7.32
CA TRP A 46 -0.82 20.67 -8.70
C TRP A 46 0.26 21.69 -9.11
N PRO A 47 1.08 21.42 -10.14
CA PRO A 47 2.25 22.25 -10.48
C PRO A 47 1.93 23.71 -10.82
N ARG A 48 0.65 24.00 -11.15
CA ARG A 48 0.19 25.39 -11.40
C ARG A 48 -0.16 26.17 -10.14
N ILE A 49 -0.30 25.49 -8.99
CA ILE A 49 -0.68 26.10 -7.71
C ILE A 49 0.53 26.20 -6.81
N THR A 50 1.30 25.13 -6.67
CA THR A 50 2.53 25.12 -5.87
C THR A 50 3.56 24.15 -6.47
N ASP A 51 4.85 24.41 -6.22
CA ASP A 51 5.95 23.53 -6.60
C ASP A 51 6.37 22.56 -5.48
N LEU A 52 5.51 22.38 -4.48
CA LEU A 52 5.83 21.58 -3.26
C LEU A 52 5.90 20.07 -3.51
N GLY A 53 5.30 19.59 -4.59
CA GLY A 53 5.22 18.15 -4.88
C GLY A 53 4.22 17.39 -3.99
N ALA A 54 3.93 16.15 -4.39
CA ALA A 54 2.85 15.34 -3.81
C ALA A 54 3.08 14.97 -2.33
N LEU A 55 4.31 14.67 -1.91
CA LEU A 55 4.61 14.25 -0.53
C LEU A 55 4.44 15.41 0.47
N ILE A 56 4.97 16.59 0.12
CA ILE A 56 4.82 17.77 0.96
C ILE A 56 3.36 18.22 0.95
N GLY A 57 2.72 18.20 -0.23
CA GLY A 57 1.28 18.47 -0.39
C GLY A 57 0.41 17.60 0.49
N PHE A 58 0.70 16.31 0.55
CA PHE A 58 0.00 15.36 1.45
C PHE A 58 0.19 15.73 2.93
N GLY A 59 1.43 16.06 3.35
CA GLY A 59 1.71 16.47 4.73
C GLY A 59 0.92 17.73 5.13
N VAL A 60 0.93 18.76 4.28
CA VAL A 60 0.17 20.00 4.52
C VAL A 60 -1.33 19.72 4.53
N ALA A 61 -1.84 18.93 3.60
CA ALA A 61 -3.25 18.54 3.52
C ALA A 61 -3.69 17.78 4.79
N ALA A 62 -2.86 16.88 5.31
CA ALA A 62 -3.13 16.16 6.55
C ALA A 62 -3.24 17.11 7.76
N LEU A 63 -2.34 18.10 7.88
CA LEU A 63 -2.41 19.11 8.94
C LEU A 63 -3.66 19.99 8.82
N LEU A 64 -4.01 20.44 7.63
CA LEU A 64 -5.24 21.21 7.39
C LEU A 64 -6.49 20.40 7.70
N SER A 65 -6.51 19.11 7.31
CA SER A 65 -7.61 18.21 7.63
C SER A 65 -7.72 17.93 9.13
N LEU A 66 -6.59 17.87 9.85
CA LEU A 66 -6.59 17.76 11.31
C LEU A 66 -7.24 18.99 11.96
N LEU A 67 -6.91 20.19 11.49
CA LEU A 67 -7.59 21.41 11.95
C LEU A 67 -9.09 21.38 11.67
N LEU A 68 -9.47 20.88 10.49
CA LEU A 68 -10.89 20.71 10.14
C LEU A 68 -11.59 19.70 11.04
N VAL A 69 -10.93 18.61 11.45
CA VAL A 69 -11.43 17.68 12.47
C VAL A 69 -11.75 18.41 13.77
N PHE A 70 -10.82 19.23 14.28
CA PHE A 70 -11.05 19.99 15.52
C PHE A 70 -12.24 20.94 15.42
N LEU A 71 -12.42 21.60 14.28
CA LEU A 71 -13.55 22.51 14.05
C LEU A 71 -14.89 21.76 14.01
N ILE A 72 -14.94 20.61 13.33
CA ILE A 72 -16.16 19.80 13.18
C ILE A 72 -16.52 19.09 14.49
N THR A 73 -15.54 18.46 15.13
CA THR A 73 -15.79 17.64 16.33
C THR A 73 -15.86 18.49 17.60
N ARG A 74 -15.31 19.70 17.57
CA ARG A 74 -15.10 20.56 18.76
C ARG A 74 -14.35 19.84 19.88
N GLY A 75 -13.50 18.88 19.49
CA GLY A 75 -12.66 18.10 20.39
C GLY A 75 -11.46 18.90 20.89
N SER A 76 -10.93 18.55 22.06
CA SER A 76 -9.69 19.16 22.54
C SER A 76 -8.48 18.51 21.83
N PRO A 77 -7.42 19.30 21.51
CA PRO A 77 -6.17 18.76 20.98
C PRO A 77 -5.56 17.68 21.89
N LEU A 78 -5.68 17.85 23.21
CA LEU A 78 -5.15 16.89 24.19
C LEU A 78 -5.82 15.51 24.07
N GLN A 79 -7.12 15.47 23.80
CA GLN A 79 -7.84 14.22 23.56
C GLN A 79 -7.32 13.51 22.31
N SER A 80 -6.99 14.26 21.25
CA SER A 80 -6.41 13.68 20.02
C SER A 80 -5.04 13.07 20.26
N PHE A 81 -4.21 13.66 21.14
CA PHE A 81 -2.93 13.06 21.52
C PHE A 81 -3.13 11.75 22.31
N HIS A 82 -4.12 11.68 23.21
CA HIS A 82 -4.42 10.46 23.95
C HIS A 82 -4.90 9.34 23.04
N GLU A 83 -5.84 9.63 22.12
CA GLU A 83 -6.31 8.64 21.15
C GLU A 83 -5.21 8.27 20.13
N GLY A 84 -4.42 9.24 19.68
CA GLY A 84 -3.27 9.02 18.81
C GLY A 84 -2.25 8.07 19.44
N ARG A 85 -1.96 8.22 20.74
CA ARG A 85 -1.06 7.30 21.47
C ARG A 85 -1.60 5.88 21.48
N ARG A 86 -2.89 5.69 21.75
CA ARG A 86 -3.55 4.39 21.71
C ARG A 86 -3.45 3.73 20.33
N LEU A 87 -3.70 4.49 19.27
CA LEU A 87 -3.59 4.02 17.90
C LEU A 87 -2.13 3.68 17.54
N LEU A 88 -1.17 4.51 17.94
CA LEU A 88 0.25 4.24 17.70
C LEU A 88 0.74 2.98 18.40
N ASP A 89 0.29 2.71 19.63
CA ASP A 89 0.60 1.44 20.31
C ASP A 89 0.02 0.22 19.57
N ALA A 90 -1.16 0.38 18.98
CA ALA A 90 -1.80 -0.71 18.24
C ALA A 90 -1.12 -1.02 16.90
N ILE A 91 -0.65 0.03 16.18
CA ILE A 91 -0.18 -0.08 14.80
C ILE A 91 1.30 0.27 14.60
N GLY A 92 2.00 0.78 15.61
CA GLY A 92 3.37 1.30 15.46
C GLY A 92 4.36 0.27 14.91
N TRP A 93 4.22 -1.00 15.29
CA TRP A 93 5.02 -2.09 14.75
C TRP A 93 4.82 -2.28 13.23
N ALA A 94 3.60 -2.05 12.73
CA ALA A 94 3.30 -2.16 11.31
C ALA A 94 3.94 -1.02 10.50
N ALA A 95 4.01 0.18 11.07
CA ALA A 95 4.71 1.31 10.45
C ALA A 95 6.22 1.04 10.34
N ILE A 96 6.85 0.54 11.39
CA ILE A 96 8.27 0.18 11.39
C ILE A 96 8.53 -0.97 10.40
N LEU A 97 7.68 -2.00 10.38
CA LEU A 97 7.81 -3.12 9.44
C LEU A 97 7.79 -2.65 8.00
N SER A 98 6.90 -1.74 7.64
CA SER A 98 6.81 -1.20 6.28
C SER A 98 8.11 -0.51 5.84
N GLN A 99 8.77 0.23 6.74
CA GLN A 99 10.05 0.88 6.47
C GLN A 99 11.19 -0.13 6.31
N LEU A 100 11.22 -1.16 7.17
CA LEU A 100 12.22 -2.24 7.07
C LEU A 100 12.09 -3.01 5.74
N LEU A 101 10.87 -3.30 5.31
CA LEU A 101 10.62 -3.99 4.05
C LEU A 101 10.98 -3.13 2.83
N ALA A 102 10.78 -1.81 2.88
CA ALA A 102 11.25 -0.89 1.85
C ALA A 102 12.79 -0.88 1.76
N ALA A 103 13.49 -0.86 2.91
CA ALA A 103 14.95 -0.97 2.95
C ALA A 103 15.45 -2.32 2.41
N LEU A 104 14.74 -3.42 2.67
CA LEU A 104 15.05 -4.74 2.12
C LEU A 104 14.97 -4.74 0.58
N GLY A 105 14.02 -4.03 -0.01
CA GLY A 105 13.90 -3.88 -1.46
C GLY A 105 15.13 -3.24 -2.09
N THR A 106 15.65 -2.17 -1.50
CA THR A 106 16.86 -1.51 -1.97
C THR A 106 18.10 -2.40 -1.81
N LEU A 107 18.13 -3.24 -0.79
CA LEU A 107 19.21 -4.21 -0.58
C LEU A 107 19.18 -5.30 -1.65
N PHE A 108 18.01 -5.79 -2.02
CA PHE A 108 17.84 -6.78 -3.08
C PHE A 108 18.26 -6.24 -4.45
N ASP A 109 17.93 -4.99 -4.74
CA ASP A 109 18.36 -4.33 -5.97
C ASP A 109 19.91 -4.23 -6.03
N LYS A 110 20.54 -3.76 -4.95
CA LYS A 110 22.01 -3.69 -4.85
C LYS A 110 22.70 -5.06 -4.87
N ALA A 111 22.04 -6.10 -4.38
CA ALA A 111 22.54 -7.48 -4.41
C ALA A 111 22.41 -8.14 -5.81
N GLY A 112 21.84 -7.45 -6.79
CA GLY A 112 21.70 -7.95 -8.15
C GLY A 112 20.67 -9.07 -8.30
N ILE A 113 19.69 -9.18 -7.38
CA ILE A 113 18.66 -10.22 -7.42
C ILE A 113 17.85 -10.14 -8.71
N GLY A 114 17.66 -8.95 -9.29
CA GLY A 114 17.02 -8.79 -10.59
C GLY A 114 17.66 -9.62 -11.70
N GLY A 115 19.00 -9.66 -11.76
CA GLY A 115 19.73 -10.51 -12.72
C GLY A 115 19.47 -12.00 -12.52
N THR A 116 19.45 -12.46 -11.27
CA THR A 116 19.13 -13.86 -10.94
C THR A 116 17.69 -14.22 -11.33
N VAL A 117 16.75 -13.31 -11.08
CA VAL A 117 15.33 -13.48 -11.48
C VAL A 117 15.22 -13.56 -13.00
N SER A 118 15.91 -12.68 -13.74
CA SER A 118 15.93 -12.70 -15.20
C SER A 118 16.43 -14.04 -15.74
N TYR A 119 17.52 -14.55 -15.18
CA TYR A 119 18.09 -15.85 -15.57
C TYR A 119 17.10 -17.01 -15.33
N ILE A 120 16.49 -17.07 -14.15
CA ILE A 120 15.52 -18.13 -13.81
C ILE A 120 14.28 -18.05 -14.72
N VAL A 121 13.74 -16.85 -14.91
CA VAL A 121 12.55 -16.65 -15.74
C VAL A 121 12.82 -17.02 -17.20
N ALA A 122 14.00 -16.68 -17.75
CA ALA A 122 14.37 -17.02 -19.10
C ALA A 122 14.48 -18.54 -19.35
N GLN A 123 14.71 -19.32 -18.29
CA GLN A 123 14.74 -20.80 -18.41
C GLN A 123 13.35 -21.44 -18.36
N ILE A 124 12.39 -20.82 -17.67
CA ILE A 124 11.08 -21.41 -17.42
C ILE A 124 10.03 -20.86 -18.39
N VAL A 125 10.12 -19.57 -18.70
CA VAL A 125 9.13 -18.83 -19.50
C VAL A 125 9.57 -18.82 -20.97
N PRO A 126 8.67 -19.17 -21.92
CA PRO A 126 8.97 -19.01 -23.34
C PRO A 126 9.04 -17.53 -23.70
N THR A 127 10.23 -16.96 -23.60
CA THR A 127 10.50 -15.52 -23.75
C THR A 127 10.19 -14.97 -25.14
N HIS A 128 10.02 -15.84 -26.16
CA HIS A 128 9.60 -15.45 -27.50
C HIS A 128 8.09 -15.13 -27.62
N ILE A 129 7.28 -15.47 -26.57
CA ILE A 129 5.85 -15.22 -26.54
C ILE A 129 5.57 -14.00 -25.65
N GLY A 130 5.14 -12.88 -26.24
CA GLY A 130 4.87 -11.64 -25.50
C GLY A 130 3.85 -11.81 -24.36
N PHE A 131 2.79 -12.62 -24.58
CA PHE A 131 1.82 -12.94 -23.52
C PHE A 131 2.47 -13.65 -22.32
N ALA A 132 3.40 -14.59 -22.58
CA ALA A 132 4.08 -15.31 -21.51
C ALA A 132 4.99 -14.36 -20.69
N VAL A 133 5.64 -13.40 -21.35
CA VAL A 133 6.44 -12.36 -20.68
C VAL A 133 5.56 -11.42 -19.88
N ALA A 134 4.43 -10.96 -20.41
CA ALA A 134 3.48 -10.12 -19.69
C ALA A 134 2.93 -10.84 -18.44
N ALA A 135 2.54 -12.12 -18.58
CA ALA A 135 2.07 -12.95 -17.49
C ALA A 135 3.17 -13.17 -16.42
N ALA A 136 4.39 -13.51 -16.85
CA ALA A 136 5.52 -13.70 -15.94
C ALA A 136 5.85 -12.42 -15.16
N TYR A 137 5.78 -11.27 -15.81
CA TYR A 137 6.04 -10.00 -15.14
C TYR A 137 4.94 -9.65 -14.11
N CYS A 138 3.65 -9.75 -14.47
CA CYS A 138 2.55 -9.50 -13.55
C CYS A 138 2.52 -10.49 -12.37
N ILE A 139 2.65 -11.78 -12.65
CA ILE A 139 2.66 -12.84 -11.62
C ILE A 139 3.89 -12.67 -10.72
N GLY A 140 5.05 -12.42 -11.30
CA GLY A 140 6.27 -12.15 -10.58
C GLY A 140 6.15 -10.93 -9.67
N MET A 141 5.58 -9.83 -10.16
CA MET A 141 5.28 -8.64 -9.35
C MET A 141 4.40 -8.97 -8.15
N ALA A 142 3.28 -9.68 -8.36
CA ALA A 142 2.38 -10.08 -7.28
C ALA A 142 3.09 -11.02 -6.29
N PHE A 143 3.81 -12.02 -6.78
CA PHE A 143 4.51 -13.00 -5.95
C PHE A 143 5.61 -12.38 -5.09
N PHE A 144 6.49 -11.54 -5.68
CA PHE A 144 7.51 -10.83 -4.93
C PHE A 144 6.88 -9.89 -3.90
N THR A 145 5.79 -9.22 -4.24
CA THR A 145 5.07 -8.37 -3.31
C THR A 145 4.47 -9.17 -2.15
N VAL A 146 3.97 -10.38 -2.38
CA VAL A 146 3.49 -11.27 -1.31
C VAL A 146 4.61 -11.57 -0.31
N ILE A 147 5.82 -11.83 -0.80
CA ILE A 147 7.00 -12.13 0.04
C ILE A 147 7.49 -10.87 0.75
N MET A 148 7.64 -9.76 0.02
CA MET A 148 8.25 -8.53 0.53
C MET A 148 7.27 -7.61 1.27
N GLY A 149 5.96 -7.80 1.09
CA GLY A 149 4.93 -6.93 1.68
C GLY A 149 4.87 -5.52 1.10
N ASN A 150 5.66 -5.21 0.07
CA ASN A 150 5.77 -3.87 -0.52
C ASN A 150 5.93 -3.95 -2.03
N ALA A 151 4.95 -3.40 -2.76
CA ALA A 151 4.94 -3.41 -4.23
C ALA A 151 6.06 -2.54 -4.84
N PHE A 152 6.45 -1.44 -4.21
CA PHE A 152 7.55 -0.60 -4.72
C PHE A 152 8.89 -1.32 -4.65
N ALA A 153 9.13 -2.06 -3.57
CA ALA A 153 10.34 -2.86 -3.42
C ALA A 153 10.38 -4.01 -4.44
N ALA A 154 9.24 -4.71 -4.63
CA ALA A 154 9.11 -5.74 -5.65
C ALA A 154 9.29 -5.17 -7.06
N PHE A 155 8.79 -3.95 -7.31
CA PHE A 155 8.90 -3.30 -8.61
C PHE A 155 10.34 -3.07 -9.04
N ALA A 156 11.21 -2.60 -8.15
CA ALA A 156 12.62 -2.42 -8.46
C ALA A 156 13.26 -3.73 -8.96
N VAL A 157 13.08 -4.83 -8.23
CA VAL A 157 13.66 -6.14 -8.56
C VAL A 157 13.05 -6.73 -9.84
N MET A 158 11.73 -6.71 -9.96
CA MET A 158 11.05 -7.35 -11.07
C MET A 158 11.15 -6.55 -12.38
N THR A 159 11.23 -5.23 -12.29
CA THR A 159 11.45 -4.38 -13.46
C THR A 159 12.85 -4.57 -14.02
N THR A 160 13.87 -4.64 -13.16
CA THR A 160 15.25 -4.93 -13.59
C THR A 160 15.40 -6.38 -14.07
N GLY A 161 14.66 -7.33 -13.49
CA GLY A 161 14.74 -8.75 -13.83
C GLY A 161 13.91 -9.17 -15.05
N ILE A 162 12.73 -8.61 -15.25
CA ILE A 162 11.82 -9.01 -16.36
C ILE A 162 11.41 -7.80 -17.20
N GLY A 163 11.01 -6.70 -16.56
CA GLY A 163 10.43 -5.56 -17.26
C GLY A 163 11.37 -4.98 -18.31
N ILE A 164 12.59 -4.65 -17.94
CA ILE A 164 13.57 -4.05 -18.87
C ILE A 164 14.05 -5.08 -19.88
N PRO A 165 14.66 -6.22 -19.50
CA PRO A 165 15.29 -7.13 -20.47
C PRO A 165 14.29 -7.85 -21.37
N LEU A 166 13.18 -8.31 -20.83
CA LEU A 166 12.25 -9.17 -21.60
C LEU A 166 11.08 -8.37 -22.20
N ALA A 167 10.42 -7.49 -21.42
CA ALA A 167 9.29 -6.76 -21.98
C ALA A 167 9.74 -5.59 -22.88
N ILE A 168 10.65 -4.74 -22.40
CA ILE A 168 11.02 -3.51 -23.13
C ILE A 168 12.07 -3.81 -24.22
N GLN A 169 13.18 -4.46 -23.88
CA GLN A 169 14.25 -4.66 -24.86
C GLN A 169 13.97 -5.75 -25.87
N LEU A 170 13.40 -6.90 -25.46
CA LEU A 170 13.13 -8.02 -26.34
C LEU A 170 11.84 -7.84 -27.16
N HIS A 171 10.77 -7.40 -26.54
CA HIS A 171 9.46 -7.25 -27.17
C HIS A 171 9.09 -5.84 -27.57
N HIS A 172 9.97 -4.85 -27.31
CA HIS A 172 9.73 -3.43 -27.61
C HIS A 172 8.44 -2.86 -26.97
N ALA A 173 8.02 -3.44 -25.85
CA ALA A 173 6.83 -2.99 -25.13
C ALA A 173 6.97 -1.55 -24.64
N ASN A 174 5.85 -0.81 -24.63
CA ASN A 174 5.85 0.59 -24.22
C ASN A 174 6.04 0.74 -22.71
N PRO A 175 7.16 1.29 -22.24
CA PRO A 175 7.46 1.41 -20.81
C PRO A 175 6.44 2.28 -20.05
N LEU A 176 5.83 3.26 -20.71
CA LEU A 176 4.81 4.15 -20.10
C LEU A 176 3.50 3.42 -19.79
N ILE A 177 3.27 2.26 -20.41
CA ILE A 177 2.08 1.43 -20.19
C ILE A 177 2.45 0.25 -19.28
N VAL A 178 3.54 -0.43 -19.58
CA VAL A 178 3.95 -1.67 -18.88
C VAL A 178 4.30 -1.40 -17.43
N ALA A 179 5.02 -0.32 -17.12
CA ALA A 179 5.45 -0.03 -15.76
C ALA A 179 4.29 0.27 -14.78
N PRO A 180 3.31 1.13 -15.11
CA PRO A 180 2.14 1.33 -14.25
C PRO A 180 1.33 0.05 -14.04
N ILE A 181 1.11 -0.76 -15.10
CA ILE A 181 0.35 -2.01 -14.99
C ILE A 181 1.10 -3.03 -14.12
N ALA A 182 2.43 -3.12 -14.23
CA ALA A 182 3.24 -3.95 -13.35
C ALA A 182 3.10 -3.53 -11.88
N MET A 183 3.09 -2.23 -11.61
CA MET A 183 2.84 -1.72 -10.25
C MET A 183 1.45 -2.11 -9.75
N LEU A 184 0.40 -2.01 -10.59
CA LEU A 184 -0.96 -2.48 -10.25
C LEU A 184 -1.01 -3.98 -9.97
N ALA A 185 -0.28 -4.79 -10.76
CA ALA A 185 -0.12 -6.23 -10.49
C ALA A 185 0.57 -6.48 -9.15
N GLY A 186 1.56 -5.67 -8.79
CA GLY A 186 2.19 -5.69 -7.46
C GLY A 186 1.19 -5.41 -6.34
N TYR A 187 0.30 -4.44 -6.52
CA TYR A 187 -0.77 -4.17 -5.54
C TYR A 187 -1.73 -5.34 -5.35
N CYS A 188 -1.98 -6.15 -6.39
CA CYS A 188 -2.72 -7.40 -6.19
C CYS A 188 -2.00 -8.32 -5.19
N GLY A 189 -0.68 -8.34 -5.19
CA GLY A 189 0.13 -9.04 -4.19
C GLY A 189 -0.03 -8.48 -2.79
N THR A 190 -0.08 -7.14 -2.63
CA THR A 190 -0.28 -6.52 -1.30
C THR A 190 -1.60 -6.93 -0.66
N LEU A 191 -2.66 -7.12 -1.45
CA LEU A 191 -3.97 -7.54 -0.95
C LEU A 191 -3.98 -8.99 -0.43
N MET A 192 -3.02 -9.82 -0.85
CA MET A 192 -2.96 -11.25 -0.53
C MET A 192 -2.00 -11.61 0.61
N THR A 193 -1.28 -10.65 1.19
CA THR A 193 -0.23 -10.93 2.16
C THR A 193 -0.41 -10.19 3.49
N PRO A 194 -0.18 -10.86 4.63
CA PRO A 194 -0.10 -10.17 5.92
C PRO A 194 1.15 -9.29 6.05
N MET A 195 2.17 -9.51 5.21
CA MET A 195 3.40 -8.69 5.21
C MET A 195 3.12 -7.24 4.83
N ALA A 196 2.10 -6.98 4.00
CA ALA A 196 1.58 -5.64 3.76
C ALA A 196 0.67 -5.19 4.92
N ALA A 197 1.27 -5.06 6.10
CA ALA A 197 0.57 -4.91 7.37
C ALA A 197 -0.31 -3.65 7.41
N ASN A 198 0.13 -2.55 6.79
CA ASN A 198 -0.61 -1.29 6.69
C ASN A 198 -1.95 -1.43 5.93
N PHE A 199 -2.06 -2.35 4.96
CA PHE A 199 -3.29 -2.58 4.21
C PHE A 199 -4.20 -3.63 4.86
N ASN A 200 -3.63 -4.62 5.54
CA ASN A 200 -4.35 -5.83 5.92
C ASN A 200 -4.50 -5.99 7.44
N ILE A 201 -3.42 -5.80 8.19
CA ILE A 201 -3.41 -6.05 9.63
C ILE A 201 -3.84 -4.82 10.42
N VAL A 202 -3.43 -3.62 9.96
CA VAL A 202 -3.81 -2.36 10.62
C VAL A 202 -5.33 -2.16 10.60
N PRO A 203 -6.05 -2.31 9.46
CA PRO A 203 -7.52 -2.23 9.47
C PRO A 203 -8.16 -3.26 10.40
N ALA A 204 -7.69 -4.50 10.40
CA ALA A 204 -8.21 -5.53 11.28
C ALA A 204 -7.99 -5.21 12.77
N ALA A 205 -6.84 -4.61 13.11
CA ALA A 205 -6.53 -4.19 14.47
C ALA A 205 -7.36 -2.96 14.91
N LEU A 206 -7.56 -1.99 14.02
CA LEU A 206 -8.34 -0.77 14.30
C LEU A 206 -9.84 -1.07 14.47
N LEU A 207 -10.36 -2.04 13.72
CA LEU A 207 -11.75 -2.50 13.80
C LEU A 207 -11.96 -3.58 14.87
N GLU A 208 -10.92 -3.92 15.63
CA GLU A 208 -10.95 -4.93 16.69
C GLU A 208 -11.54 -6.28 16.22
N MET A 209 -11.18 -6.68 14.99
CA MET A 209 -11.69 -7.91 14.39
C MET A 209 -11.14 -9.15 15.10
N ASP A 210 -12.00 -10.13 15.40
CA ASP A 210 -11.59 -11.42 15.98
C ASP A 210 -10.63 -12.17 15.05
N ASN A 211 -10.91 -12.13 13.74
CA ASN A 211 -10.07 -12.75 12.73
C ASN A 211 -9.14 -11.73 12.08
N LYS A 212 -7.88 -11.69 12.49
CA LYS A 212 -6.84 -10.79 11.95
C LYS A 212 -6.58 -10.96 10.45
N TYR A 213 -6.91 -12.13 9.89
CA TYR A 213 -6.75 -12.43 8.46
C TYR A 213 -8.07 -12.30 7.68
N GLY A 214 -9.15 -11.82 8.32
CA GLY A 214 -10.45 -11.66 7.68
C GLY A 214 -10.40 -10.75 6.47
N VAL A 215 -9.67 -9.64 6.57
CA VAL A 215 -9.46 -8.67 5.47
C VAL A 215 -8.80 -9.35 4.27
N ILE A 216 -7.69 -10.09 4.50
CA ILE A 216 -6.97 -10.79 3.43
C ILE A 216 -7.86 -11.80 2.72
N LYS A 217 -8.56 -12.65 3.50
CA LYS A 217 -9.46 -13.68 2.94
C LYS A 217 -10.54 -13.08 2.06
N ALA A 218 -11.10 -11.94 2.43
CA ALA A 218 -12.11 -11.25 1.64
C ALA A 218 -11.54 -10.63 0.35
N GLN A 219 -10.26 -10.24 0.35
CA GLN A 219 -9.63 -9.55 -0.77
C GLN A 219 -9.02 -10.51 -1.81
N ILE A 220 -8.61 -11.73 -1.43
CA ILE A 220 -7.95 -12.69 -2.33
C ILE A 220 -8.71 -12.92 -3.65
N PRO A 221 -10.03 -13.19 -3.68
CA PRO A 221 -10.73 -13.43 -4.93
C PRO A 221 -10.66 -12.24 -5.88
N MET A 222 -10.85 -11.02 -5.34
CA MET A 222 -10.76 -9.80 -6.13
C MET A 222 -9.34 -9.54 -6.63
N ALA A 223 -8.33 -9.77 -5.80
CA ALA A 223 -6.93 -9.62 -6.16
C ALA A 223 -6.53 -10.55 -7.32
N LEU A 224 -7.02 -11.78 -7.32
CA LEU A 224 -6.76 -12.74 -8.41
C LEU A 224 -7.46 -12.32 -9.71
N ILE A 225 -8.72 -11.87 -9.65
CA ILE A 225 -9.42 -11.34 -10.81
C ILE A 225 -8.68 -10.13 -11.39
N MET A 226 -8.29 -9.18 -10.53
CA MET A 226 -7.55 -7.99 -10.96
C MET A 226 -6.16 -8.33 -11.52
N LEU A 227 -5.50 -9.35 -10.98
CA LEU A 227 -4.22 -9.84 -11.54
C LEU A 227 -4.41 -10.37 -12.96
N CYS A 228 -5.44 -11.17 -13.21
CA CYS A 228 -5.78 -11.65 -14.56
C CYS A 228 -6.08 -10.47 -15.51
N VAL A 229 -6.85 -9.48 -15.05
CA VAL A 229 -7.13 -8.27 -15.83
C VAL A 229 -5.84 -7.51 -16.15
N ASN A 230 -4.94 -7.35 -15.19
CA ASN A 230 -3.66 -6.67 -15.41
C ASN A 230 -2.77 -7.41 -16.43
N ILE A 231 -2.76 -8.75 -16.43
CA ILE A 231 -2.04 -9.53 -17.44
C ILE A 231 -2.59 -9.24 -18.84
N LEU A 232 -3.92 -9.26 -18.99
CA LEU A 232 -4.56 -8.97 -20.28
C LEU A 232 -4.31 -7.52 -20.71
N LEU A 233 -4.47 -6.55 -19.81
CA LEU A 233 -4.20 -5.15 -20.11
C LEU A 233 -2.74 -4.93 -20.49
N MET A 234 -1.80 -5.54 -19.77
CA MET A 234 -0.38 -5.43 -20.10
C MET A 234 -0.09 -5.96 -21.49
N TYR A 235 -0.65 -7.12 -21.86
CA TYR A 235 -0.45 -7.72 -23.16
C TYR A 235 -1.08 -6.90 -24.29
N PHE A 236 -2.36 -6.51 -24.17
CA PHE A 236 -3.06 -5.84 -25.27
C PHE A 236 -2.68 -4.34 -25.44
N LEU A 237 -2.26 -3.68 -24.38
CA LEU A 237 -1.94 -2.26 -24.45
C LEU A 237 -0.43 -2.01 -24.44
N GLY A 238 0.36 -2.88 -23.85
CA GLY A 238 1.79 -2.67 -23.63
C GLY A 238 2.68 -3.32 -24.68
N PHE A 239 2.26 -4.44 -25.26
CA PHE A 239 2.96 -5.20 -26.28
C PHE A 239 2.32 -5.03 -27.64
#